data_2981d403817762a2ee8ea5d215770dbb
#
_entry.id   2981d403817762a2ee8ea5d215770dbb
#
_cell.length_a   1.000
_cell.length_b   1.000
_cell.length_c   1.000
_cell.angle_alpha   90.00
_cell.angle_beta   90.00
_cell.angle_gamma   90.00
#
_symmetry.space_group_name_H-M   'P 1'
#
loop_
_entity.id
_entity.type
_entity.pdbx_description
1 polymer ?
#
loop_
_entity_poly.entity_id
_entity_poly.type
_entity_poly.pdbx_seq_one_letter_code
_entity_poly.pdbx_strand_id
1 'polypeptide(L)'
;MTRLAIPPDIRFGVGGFPLAFTERPEAKDRGAVFAWLRSVGLDAIELQMTYGPRMTAEQGRRYRALAIADDIKLSIHGSYYIVLASPDPAKVLRSVDTLLRTYEQADILGAREIVLHPGSLYGAPEADVSRRFAENLERFMAQLGKTDISLMIETAGKVGQMGSVDMILDVAATIKGVGPCIDFGHVHARSLGGLE
;
A
#
# COMPACT_ATOMS: atom_id res chain seq x y z
N MET A 1 -26.56 -22.64 3.02
CA MET A 1 -25.49 -21.63 3.03
C MET A 1 -25.70 -20.76 1.81
N THR A 2 -26.15 -19.53 1.99
CA THR A 2 -26.29 -18.56 0.90
C THR A 2 -24.90 -18.12 0.49
N ARG A 3 -24.47 -18.41 -0.74
CA ARG A 3 -23.22 -17.84 -1.27
C ARG A 3 -23.40 -16.32 -1.31
N LEU A 4 -22.58 -15.60 -0.55
CA LEU A 4 -22.46 -14.15 -0.72
C LEU A 4 -22.01 -13.90 -2.15
N ALA A 5 -22.77 -13.10 -2.89
CA ALA A 5 -22.36 -12.67 -4.24
C ALA A 5 -21.14 -11.76 -4.07
N ILE A 6 -20.02 -12.11 -4.70
CA ILE A 6 -18.83 -11.25 -4.74
C ILE A 6 -19.19 -10.04 -5.61
N PRO A 7 -19.03 -8.79 -5.11
CA PRO A 7 -19.23 -7.61 -5.94
C PRO A 7 -18.34 -7.65 -7.19
N PRO A 8 -18.82 -7.16 -8.35
CA PRO A 8 -18.11 -7.29 -9.63
C PRO A 8 -16.78 -6.52 -9.71
N ASP A 9 -16.54 -5.64 -8.78
CA ASP A 9 -15.33 -4.80 -8.66
C ASP A 9 -14.26 -5.35 -7.69
N ILE A 10 -14.58 -6.45 -6.96
CA ILE A 10 -13.56 -7.13 -6.14
C ILE A 10 -12.54 -7.83 -7.03
N ARG A 11 -11.26 -7.60 -6.73
CA ARG A 11 -10.12 -8.23 -7.40
C ARG A 11 -9.35 -9.12 -6.43
N PHE A 12 -8.80 -10.21 -6.96
CA PHE A 12 -7.98 -11.15 -6.21
C PHE A 12 -6.56 -11.14 -6.77
N GLY A 13 -5.57 -11.02 -5.89
CA GLY A 13 -4.20 -10.82 -6.34
C GLY A 13 -3.14 -11.28 -5.36
N VAL A 14 -1.94 -10.78 -5.58
CA VAL A 14 -0.75 -11.12 -4.81
C VAL A 14 0.03 -9.87 -4.40
N GLY A 15 0.71 -9.94 -3.26
CA GLY A 15 1.71 -8.95 -2.85
C GLY A 15 3.09 -9.34 -3.37
N GLY A 16 3.65 -8.52 -4.28
CA GLY A 16 4.94 -8.79 -4.92
C GLY A 16 4.90 -9.89 -6.00
N PHE A 17 6.08 -10.29 -6.45
CA PHE A 17 6.22 -11.35 -7.46
C PHE A 17 6.21 -12.73 -6.78
N PRO A 18 5.22 -13.60 -7.08
CA PRO A 18 5.12 -14.93 -6.45
C PRO A 18 6.31 -15.83 -6.82
N LEU A 19 6.74 -16.69 -5.89
CA LEU A 19 7.76 -17.71 -6.15
C LEU A 19 7.38 -18.59 -7.34
N ALA A 20 6.11 -19.03 -7.41
CA ALA A 20 5.58 -19.82 -8.52
C ALA A 20 5.75 -19.16 -9.90
N PHE A 21 5.83 -17.83 -9.96
CA PHE A 21 6.20 -17.11 -11.19
C PHE A 21 7.71 -16.94 -11.31
N THR A 22 8.41 -16.55 -10.21
CA THR A 22 9.83 -16.18 -10.30
C THR A 22 10.77 -17.35 -10.62
N GLU A 23 10.34 -18.58 -10.40
CA GLU A 23 11.04 -19.81 -10.75
C GLU A 23 10.87 -20.21 -12.23
N ARG A 24 10.04 -19.52 -12.98
CA ARG A 24 9.76 -19.84 -14.39
C ARG A 24 10.77 -19.17 -15.32
N PRO A 25 11.07 -19.79 -16.48
CA PRO A 25 11.98 -19.20 -17.47
C PRO A 25 11.55 -17.81 -17.97
N GLU A 26 10.23 -17.58 -18.13
CA GLU A 26 9.65 -16.30 -18.56
C GLU A 26 9.82 -15.16 -17.54
N ALA A 27 10.09 -15.46 -16.27
CA ALA A 27 10.32 -14.46 -15.22
C ALA A 27 11.60 -13.62 -15.41
N LYS A 28 12.45 -13.97 -16.39
CA LYS A 28 13.55 -13.11 -16.86
C LYS A 28 13.01 -11.77 -17.34
N ASP A 29 11.82 -11.74 -17.93
CA ASP A 29 11.02 -10.54 -18.13
C ASP A 29 9.96 -10.42 -17.02
N ARG A 30 10.17 -9.52 -16.09
CA ARG A 30 9.21 -9.29 -14.99
C ARG A 30 7.82 -8.87 -15.48
N GLY A 31 7.72 -8.26 -16.67
CA GLY A 31 6.43 -7.90 -17.26
C GLY A 31 5.56 -9.09 -17.66
N ALA A 32 6.15 -10.28 -17.83
CA ALA A 32 5.38 -11.50 -18.11
C ALA A 32 4.47 -11.94 -16.92
N VAL A 33 4.65 -11.34 -15.73
CA VAL A 33 3.81 -11.65 -14.57
C VAL A 33 2.33 -11.35 -14.83
N PHE A 34 1.98 -10.32 -15.60
CA PHE A 34 0.59 -9.93 -15.80
C PHE A 34 -0.19 -11.02 -16.56
N ALA A 35 0.33 -11.50 -17.69
CA ALA A 35 -0.26 -12.61 -18.42
C ALA A 35 -0.29 -13.90 -17.58
N TRP A 36 0.75 -14.15 -16.78
CA TRP A 36 0.79 -15.30 -15.89
C TRP A 36 -0.29 -15.22 -14.80
N LEU A 37 -0.47 -14.09 -14.14
CA LEU A 37 -1.54 -13.88 -13.15
C LEU A 37 -2.89 -14.18 -13.76
N ARG A 38 -3.16 -13.63 -14.94
CA ARG A 38 -4.42 -13.89 -15.64
C ARG A 38 -4.63 -15.38 -15.94
N SER A 39 -3.56 -16.09 -16.32
CA SER A 39 -3.60 -17.53 -16.62
C SER A 39 -3.94 -18.40 -15.41
N VAL A 40 -3.63 -17.94 -14.20
CA VAL A 40 -3.94 -18.64 -12.94
C VAL A 40 -5.20 -18.11 -12.23
N GLY A 41 -5.95 -17.21 -12.90
CA GLY A 41 -7.23 -16.70 -12.38
C GLY A 41 -7.10 -15.55 -11.38
N LEU A 42 -5.94 -14.87 -11.34
CA LEU A 42 -5.71 -13.67 -10.55
C LEU A 42 -5.81 -12.42 -11.42
N ASP A 43 -6.23 -11.31 -10.84
CA ASP A 43 -6.51 -10.07 -11.57
C ASP A 43 -6.00 -8.80 -10.84
N ALA A 44 -5.14 -8.95 -9.84
CA ALA A 44 -4.47 -7.86 -9.17
C ALA A 44 -3.04 -8.21 -8.74
N ILE A 45 -2.17 -7.20 -8.64
CA ILE A 45 -0.85 -7.30 -8.03
C ILE A 45 -0.49 -6.00 -7.32
N GLU A 46 0.05 -6.13 -6.11
CA GLU A 46 0.69 -5.05 -5.38
C GLU A 46 2.19 -5.05 -5.63
N LEU A 47 2.72 -3.98 -6.22
CA LEU A 47 4.14 -3.84 -6.48
C LEU A 47 4.86 -3.30 -5.24
N GLN A 48 5.84 -4.06 -4.76
CA GLN A 48 6.59 -3.75 -3.54
C GLN A 48 7.67 -2.69 -3.80
N MET A 49 7.55 -1.51 -3.19
CA MET A 49 8.53 -0.43 -3.24
C MET A 49 9.23 -0.23 -1.89
N THR A 50 9.64 -1.30 -1.26
CA THR A 50 10.23 -1.37 0.09
C THR A 50 11.30 -0.31 0.35
N TYR A 51 12.15 -0.05 -0.64
CA TYR A 51 13.27 0.91 -0.55
C TYR A 51 13.00 2.23 -1.28
N GLY A 52 11.73 2.54 -1.55
CA GLY A 52 11.29 3.71 -2.31
C GLY A 52 11.08 3.44 -3.80
N PRO A 53 10.45 4.39 -4.51
CA PRO A 53 10.17 4.28 -5.94
C PRO A 53 11.49 4.37 -6.73
N ARG A 54 11.83 3.31 -7.46
CA ARG A 54 13.07 3.19 -8.25
C ARG A 54 12.83 2.77 -9.70
N MET A 55 11.57 2.52 -10.06
CA MET A 55 11.21 2.13 -11.41
C MET A 55 11.38 3.32 -12.37
N THR A 56 11.93 3.09 -13.55
CA THR A 56 12.00 4.13 -14.59
C THR A 56 10.60 4.43 -15.12
N ALA A 57 10.38 5.64 -15.63
CA ALA A 57 9.11 6.01 -16.24
C ALA A 57 8.76 5.13 -17.45
N GLU A 58 9.78 4.70 -18.22
CA GLU A 58 9.60 3.78 -19.35
C GLU A 58 9.10 2.41 -18.87
N GLN A 59 9.74 1.84 -17.86
CA GLN A 59 9.33 0.56 -17.26
C GLN A 59 7.93 0.66 -16.65
N GLY A 60 7.59 1.77 -15.98
CA GLY A 60 6.26 2.00 -15.41
C GLY A 60 5.18 2.06 -16.50
N ARG A 61 5.39 2.81 -17.57
CA ARG A 61 4.47 2.85 -18.71
C ARG A 61 4.32 1.49 -19.39
N ARG A 62 5.41 0.73 -19.52
CA ARG A 62 5.36 -0.64 -20.05
C ARG A 62 4.50 -1.54 -19.18
N TYR A 63 4.70 -1.50 -17.85
CA TYR A 63 3.90 -2.31 -16.91
C TYR A 63 2.42 -1.92 -16.96
N ARG A 64 2.13 -0.63 -17.02
CA ARG A 64 0.75 -0.13 -17.21
C ARG A 64 0.11 -0.72 -18.47
N ALA A 65 0.80 -0.70 -19.61
CA ALA A 65 0.28 -1.22 -20.87
C ALA A 65 0.00 -2.73 -20.79
N LEU A 66 0.90 -3.50 -20.18
CA LEU A 66 0.74 -4.94 -19.99
C LEU A 66 -0.40 -5.26 -19.01
N ALA A 67 -0.49 -4.53 -17.90
CA ALA A 67 -1.56 -4.71 -16.92
C ALA A 67 -2.95 -4.40 -17.51
N ILE A 68 -3.06 -3.37 -18.37
CA ILE A 68 -4.30 -3.05 -19.08
C ILE A 68 -4.67 -4.17 -20.06
N ALA A 69 -3.71 -4.70 -20.83
CA ALA A 69 -3.93 -5.75 -21.81
C ALA A 69 -4.45 -7.05 -21.17
N ASP A 70 -3.98 -7.38 -19.97
CA ASP A 70 -4.35 -8.58 -19.24
C ASP A 70 -5.46 -8.34 -18.18
N ASP A 71 -6.05 -7.13 -18.12
CA ASP A 71 -7.04 -6.71 -17.10
C ASP A 71 -6.57 -6.97 -15.66
N ILE A 72 -5.32 -6.59 -15.36
CA ILE A 72 -4.72 -6.68 -14.02
C ILE A 72 -4.76 -5.31 -13.34
N LYS A 73 -5.29 -5.24 -12.13
CA LYS A 73 -5.23 -4.03 -11.29
C LYS A 73 -3.90 -3.92 -10.57
N LEU A 74 -3.37 -2.69 -10.53
CA LEU A 74 -2.10 -2.39 -9.88
C LEU A 74 -2.32 -1.56 -8.62
N SER A 75 -1.66 -1.96 -7.55
CA SER A 75 -1.41 -1.15 -6.37
C SER A 75 0.10 -1.10 -6.08
N ILE A 76 0.49 -0.20 -5.19
CA ILE A 76 1.88 -0.05 -4.75
C ILE A 76 1.91 -0.21 -3.23
N HIS A 77 2.79 -1.06 -2.72
CA HIS A 77 3.20 -0.99 -1.33
C HIS A 77 4.33 0.04 -1.18
N GLY A 78 4.08 1.08 -0.40
CA GLY A 78 5.03 2.16 -0.16
C GLY A 78 6.24 1.73 0.66
N SER A 79 7.22 2.63 0.73
CA SER A 79 8.47 2.34 1.44
C SER A 79 8.29 2.32 2.96
N TYR A 80 8.94 1.38 3.63
CA TYR A 80 9.05 1.34 5.10
C TYR A 80 9.77 2.56 5.70
N TYR A 81 10.48 3.35 4.87
CA TYR A 81 11.15 4.58 5.31
C TYR A 81 10.22 5.79 5.34
N ILE A 82 8.97 5.65 4.94
CA ILE A 82 7.94 6.68 5.11
C ILE A 82 7.45 6.62 6.55
N VAL A 83 7.82 7.62 7.35
CA VAL A 83 7.57 7.68 8.80
C VAL A 83 6.98 9.04 9.18
N LEU A 84 5.73 9.30 8.75
CA LEU A 84 5.04 10.57 8.95
C LEU A 84 4.80 10.90 10.43
N ALA A 85 4.78 9.88 11.31
CA ALA A 85 4.64 10.06 12.76
C ALA A 85 5.96 10.30 13.50
N SER A 86 7.10 10.39 12.77
CA SER A 86 8.40 10.58 13.41
C SER A 86 8.47 11.86 14.26
N PRO A 87 9.08 11.84 15.46
CA PRO A 87 9.36 13.04 16.22
C PRO A 87 10.48 13.89 15.61
N ASP A 88 11.23 13.34 14.65
CA ASP A 88 12.29 14.04 13.92
C ASP A 88 11.72 14.71 12.65
N PRO A 89 11.66 16.06 12.59
CA PRO A 89 11.13 16.79 11.45
C PRO A 89 11.86 16.48 10.13
N ALA A 90 13.17 16.21 10.18
CA ALA A 90 13.94 15.89 8.98
C ALA A 90 13.54 14.52 8.40
N LYS A 91 13.12 13.57 9.24
CA LYS A 91 12.58 12.29 8.78
C LYS A 91 11.18 12.47 8.17
N VAL A 92 10.36 13.34 8.74
CA VAL A 92 9.04 13.67 8.19
C VAL A 92 9.17 14.29 6.80
N LEU A 93 10.08 15.28 6.63
CA LEU A 93 10.32 15.89 5.31
C LEU A 93 10.79 14.89 4.25
N ARG A 94 11.72 14.00 4.60
CA ARG A 94 12.15 12.92 3.70
C ARG A 94 11.02 11.95 3.36
N SER A 95 10.13 11.70 4.32
CA SER A 95 8.95 10.86 4.12
C SER A 95 7.98 11.49 3.14
N VAL A 96 7.72 12.80 3.26
CA VAL A 96 6.89 13.57 2.33
C VAL A 96 7.46 13.50 0.91
N ASP A 97 8.77 13.76 0.73
CA ASP A 97 9.43 13.65 -0.59
C ASP A 97 9.31 12.25 -1.18
N THR A 98 9.56 11.22 -0.36
CA THR A 98 9.45 9.82 -0.83
C THR A 98 8.01 9.48 -1.20
N LEU A 99 7.03 9.95 -0.45
CA LEU A 99 5.62 9.70 -0.71
C LEU A 99 5.16 10.43 -1.98
N LEU A 100 5.58 11.68 -2.21
CA LEU A 100 5.31 12.41 -3.46
C LEU A 100 5.81 11.62 -4.68
N ARG A 101 7.06 11.16 -4.64
CA ARG A 101 7.63 10.33 -5.72
C ARG A 101 6.90 8.98 -5.87
N THR A 102 6.34 8.44 -4.79
CA THR A 102 5.53 7.22 -4.86
C THR A 102 4.21 7.49 -5.59
N TYR A 103 3.58 8.65 -5.36
CA TYR A 103 2.39 9.06 -6.10
C TYR A 103 2.67 9.29 -7.59
N GLU A 104 3.80 9.93 -7.93
CA GLU A 104 4.25 10.09 -9.32
C GLU A 104 4.43 8.72 -9.99
N GLN A 105 5.04 7.77 -9.28
CA GLN A 105 5.22 6.41 -9.79
C GLN A 105 3.89 5.68 -9.95
N ALA A 106 2.94 5.86 -9.02
CA ALA A 106 1.60 5.28 -9.10
C ALA A 106 0.83 5.82 -10.33
N ASP A 107 0.93 7.12 -10.61
CA ASP A 107 0.31 7.72 -11.80
C ASP A 107 0.90 7.14 -13.10
N ILE A 108 2.22 7.03 -13.20
CA ILE A 108 2.91 6.42 -14.35
C ILE A 108 2.47 4.97 -14.57
N LEU A 109 2.36 4.19 -13.50
CA LEU A 109 1.91 2.80 -13.51
C LEU A 109 0.41 2.66 -13.79
N GLY A 110 -0.38 3.69 -13.54
CA GLY A 110 -1.84 3.62 -13.50
C GLY A 110 -2.38 2.88 -12.28
N ALA A 111 -1.59 2.78 -11.21
CA ALA A 111 -2.03 2.26 -9.91
C ALA A 111 -3.00 3.25 -9.27
N ARG A 112 -4.04 2.73 -8.61
CA ARG A 112 -5.08 3.55 -7.96
C ARG A 112 -4.98 3.56 -6.45
N GLU A 113 -4.10 2.74 -5.89
CA GLU A 113 -3.91 2.57 -4.46
C GLU A 113 -2.43 2.51 -4.12
N ILE A 114 -2.06 3.21 -3.03
CA ILE A 114 -0.75 3.12 -2.40
C ILE A 114 -0.99 2.63 -0.97
N VAL A 115 -0.44 1.48 -0.61
CA VAL A 115 -0.50 0.93 0.76
C VAL A 115 0.68 1.44 1.56
N LEU A 116 0.45 1.85 2.80
CA LEU A 116 1.47 2.42 3.68
C LEU A 116 1.29 1.96 5.13
N HIS A 117 2.36 1.46 5.75
CA HIS A 117 2.40 1.29 7.20
C HIS A 117 2.51 2.64 7.91
N PRO A 118 1.75 2.88 8.98
CA PRO A 118 1.76 4.17 9.68
C PRO A 118 3.04 4.43 10.48
N GLY A 119 3.80 3.39 10.84
CA GLY A 119 5.12 3.50 11.46
C GLY A 119 5.18 3.06 12.92
N SER A 120 6.18 3.58 13.65
CA SER A 120 6.46 3.21 15.04
C SER A 120 5.76 4.13 16.04
N LEU A 121 5.54 3.64 17.27
CA LEU A 121 5.06 4.44 18.41
C LEU A 121 6.18 5.33 19.02
N TYR A 122 7.44 5.08 18.72
CA TYR A 122 8.58 5.84 19.27
C TYR A 122 8.62 5.92 20.80
N GLY A 123 8.04 4.93 21.50
CA GLY A 123 7.93 4.91 22.96
C GLY A 123 6.91 5.88 23.54
N ALA A 124 6.07 6.51 22.73
CA ALA A 124 4.98 7.39 23.15
C ALA A 124 3.61 6.68 23.11
N PRO A 125 2.60 7.21 23.82
CA PRO A 125 1.21 6.72 23.73
C PRO A 125 0.68 6.74 22.29
N GLU A 126 -0.06 5.71 21.88
CA GLU A 126 -0.59 5.58 20.52
C GLU A 126 -1.44 6.80 20.12
N ALA A 127 -2.24 7.34 21.01
CA ALA A 127 -3.06 8.53 20.76
C ALA A 127 -2.25 9.77 20.35
N ASP A 128 -1.09 10.00 20.98
CA ASP A 128 -0.23 11.15 20.65
C ASP A 128 0.48 10.97 19.31
N VAL A 129 0.88 9.72 19.02
CA VAL A 129 1.54 9.38 17.76
C VAL A 129 0.55 9.41 16.61
N SER A 130 -0.68 8.90 16.81
CA SER A 130 -1.77 8.93 15.83
C SER A 130 -2.16 10.36 15.48
N ARG A 131 -2.28 11.25 16.46
CA ARG A 131 -2.55 12.67 16.21
C ARG A 131 -1.47 13.30 15.33
N ARG A 132 -0.18 13.11 15.66
CA ARG A 132 0.94 13.62 14.87
C ARG A 132 0.97 13.03 13.46
N PHE A 133 0.66 11.73 13.32
CA PHE A 133 0.52 11.09 12.02
C PHE A 133 -0.58 11.73 11.19
N ALA A 134 -1.79 11.88 11.75
CA ALA A 134 -2.93 12.47 11.09
C ALA A 134 -2.65 13.91 10.64
N GLU A 135 -2.09 14.76 11.51
CA GLU A 135 -1.73 16.14 11.17
C GLU A 135 -0.73 16.24 10.01
N ASN A 136 0.31 15.39 9.99
CA ASN A 136 1.28 15.37 8.89
C ASN A 136 0.68 14.79 7.61
N LEU A 137 -0.19 13.79 7.72
CA LEU A 137 -0.89 13.21 6.60
C LEU A 137 -1.89 14.20 5.98
N GLU A 138 -2.66 14.94 6.78
CA GLU A 138 -3.56 16.00 6.29
C GLU A 138 -2.81 17.07 5.52
N ARG A 139 -1.66 17.55 6.07
CA ARG A 139 -0.79 18.52 5.39
C ARG A 139 -0.27 17.98 4.06
N PHE A 140 0.14 16.71 4.04
CA PHE A 140 0.58 16.04 2.82
C PHE A 140 -0.54 15.97 1.79
N MET A 141 -1.74 15.51 2.17
CA MET A 141 -2.89 15.38 1.26
C MET A 141 -3.34 16.76 0.73
N ALA A 142 -3.28 17.80 1.56
CA ALA A 142 -3.56 19.17 1.12
C ALA A 142 -2.52 19.68 0.11
N GLN A 143 -1.24 19.36 0.29
CA GLN A 143 -0.15 19.70 -0.63
C GLN A 143 -0.27 18.93 -1.95
N LEU A 144 -0.62 17.64 -1.90
CA LEU A 144 -0.80 16.79 -3.07
C LEU A 144 -1.94 17.28 -3.98
N GLY A 145 -3.03 17.79 -3.38
CA GLY A 145 -4.19 18.29 -4.09
C GLY A 145 -5.08 17.17 -4.64
N LYS A 146 -5.71 17.41 -5.81
CA LYS A 146 -6.61 16.44 -6.43
C LYS A 146 -5.85 15.29 -7.06
N THR A 147 -6.22 14.07 -6.68
CA THR A 147 -5.72 12.82 -7.25
C THR A 147 -6.83 11.77 -7.25
N ASP A 148 -6.77 10.82 -8.18
CA ASP A 148 -7.61 9.62 -8.21
C ASP A 148 -6.92 8.42 -7.53
N ILE A 149 -5.77 8.64 -6.88
CA ILE A 149 -5.00 7.62 -6.18
C ILE A 149 -5.31 7.73 -4.69
N SER A 150 -5.80 6.66 -4.10
CA SER A 150 -6.08 6.56 -2.66
C SER A 150 -4.85 6.10 -1.89
N LEU A 151 -4.64 6.65 -0.70
CA LEU A 151 -3.64 6.18 0.24
C LEU A 151 -4.30 5.23 1.25
N MET A 152 -3.87 3.98 1.26
CA MET A 152 -4.41 2.93 2.11
C MET A 152 -3.48 2.71 3.30
N ILE A 153 -3.95 3.02 4.51
CA ILE A 153 -3.14 2.85 5.73
C ILE A 153 -3.34 1.43 6.25
N GLU A 154 -2.24 0.71 6.40
CA GLU A 154 -2.25 -0.71 6.73
C GLU A 154 -2.13 -0.95 8.24
N THR A 155 -2.89 -1.93 8.74
CA THR A 155 -2.73 -2.45 10.09
C THR A 155 -1.32 -3.00 10.31
N ALA A 156 -0.79 -2.90 11.55
CA ALA A 156 0.56 -3.35 11.88
C ALA A 156 0.56 -4.44 12.95
N GLY A 157 1.38 -5.47 12.73
CA GLY A 157 1.39 -6.67 13.58
C GLY A 157 2.13 -6.53 14.91
N LYS A 158 3.04 -5.57 15.05
CA LYS A 158 3.83 -5.40 16.29
C LYS A 158 3.15 -4.41 17.23
N VAL A 159 3.05 -4.76 18.51
CA VAL A 159 2.46 -3.89 19.55
C VAL A 159 3.20 -2.55 19.69
N GLY A 160 4.50 -2.50 19.41
CA GLY A 160 5.31 -1.27 19.40
C GLY A 160 5.16 -0.42 18.12
N GLN A 161 4.31 -0.81 17.19
CA GLN A 161 3.97 -0.05 15.99
C GLN A 161 2.58 0.56 16.12
N MET A 162 2.39 1.71 15.53
CA MET A 162 1.09 2.30 15.25
C MET A 162 0.37 1.45 14.20
N GLY A 163 -0.95 1.31 14.30
CA GLY A 163 -1.71 0.53 13.31
C GLY A 163 -2.66 -0.51 13.94
N SER A 164 -3.29 -0.18 15.07
CA SER A 164 -4.50 -0.87 15.53
C SER A 164 -5.63 -0.65 14.53
N VAL A 165 -6.61 -1.57 14.48
CA VAL A 165 -7.76 -1.46 13.58
C VAL A 165 -8.51 -0.15 13.83
N ASP A 166 -8.79 0.17 15.09
CA ASP A 166 -9.52 1.40 15.46
C ASP A 166 -8.80 2.65 14.98
N MET A 167 -7.47 2.75 15.21
CA MET A 167 -6.66 3.87 14.74
C MET A 167 -6.72 4.02 13.21
N ILE A 168 -6.62 2.92 12.46
CA ILE A 168 -6.67 2.95 10.99
C ILE A 168 -8.04 3.44 10.50
N LEU A 169 -9.12 2.95 11.10
CA LEU A 169 -10.48 3.36 10.75
C LEU A 169 -10.74 4.84 11.08
N ASP A 170 -10.26 5.32 12.23
CA ASP A 170 -10.39 6.73 12.63
C ASP A 170 -9.68 7.66 11.63
N VAL A 171 -8.45 7.34 11.23
CA VAL A 171 -7.69 8.11 10.25
C VAL A 171 -8.39 8.09 8.87
N ALA A 172 -8.84 6.92 8.43
CA ALA A 172 -9.52 6.76 7.15
C ALA A 172 -10.87 7.51 7.11
N ALA A 173 -11.58 7.59 8.24
CA ALA A 173 -12.85 8.31 8.33
C ALA A 173 -12.69 9.84 8.29
N THR A 174 -11.52 10.37 8.69
CA THR A 174 -11.31 11.82 8.84
C THR A 174 -10.58 12.47 7.69
N ILE A 175 -9.72 11.75 6.95
CA ILE A 175 -8.86 12.32 5.93
C ILE A 175 -9.32 11.88 4.52
N LYS A 176 -9.76 12.84 3.72
CA LYS A 176 -10.22 12.56 2.36
C LYS A 176 -9.09 11.97 1.49
N GLY A 177 -9.40 10.91 0.75
CA GLY A 177 -8.45 10.22 -0.12
C GLY A 177 -7.59 9.18 0.63
N VAL A 178 -7.89 8.96 1.90
CA VAL A 178 -7.28 7.92 2.74
C VAL A 178 -8.30 6.82 3.01
N GLY A 179 -7.86 5.56 2.94
CA GLY A 179 -8.67 4.38 3.24
C GLY A 179 -7.94 3.39 4.14
N PRO A 180 -8.65 2.40 4.69
CA PRO A 180 -8.05 1.36 5.50
C PRO A 180 -7.53 0.21 4.61
N CYS A 181 -6.36 -0.35 4.96
CA CYS A 181 -5.88 -1.64 4.48
C CYS A 181 -5.78 -2.58 5.68
N ILE A 182 -6.59 -3.63 5.69
CA ILE A 182 -6.64 -4.58 6.81
C ILE A 182 -5.85 -5.84 6.44
N ASP A 183 -4.64 -5.95 6.97
CA ASP A 183 -3.87 -7.19 6.95
C ASP A 183 -4.29 -8.06 8.15
N PHE A 184 -5.01 -9.13 7.87
CA PHE A 184 -5.52 -10.04 8.91
C PHE A 184 -4.38 -10.81 9.61
N GLY A 185 -3.25 -11.05 8.93
CA GLY A 185 -2.05 -11.63 9.53
C GLY A 185 -1.44 -10.68 10.56
N HIS A 186 -1.40 -9.39 10.26
CA HIS A 186 -0.97 -8.35 11.20
C HIS A 186 -1.92 -8.22 12.39
N VAL A 187 -3.23 -8.23 12.16
CA VAL A 187 -4.23 -8.19 13.25
C VAL A 187 -4.09 -9.41 14.17
N HIS A 188 -3.94 -10.61 13.58
CA HIS A 188 -3.71 -11.84 14.34
C HIS A 188 -2.41 -11.79 15.15
N ALA A 189 -1.30 -11.33 14.56
CA ALA A 189 -0.03 -11.19 15.24
C ALA A 189 -0.10 -10.17 16.39
N ARG A 190 -0.78 -9.02 16.17
CA ARG A 190 -0.96 -7.96 17.19
C ARG A 190 -1.81 -8.43 18.36
N SER A 191 -2.82 -9.26 18.11
CA SER A 191 -3.69 -9.85 19.14
C SER A 191 -3.04 -11.06 19.85
N LEU A 192 -1.78 -11.39 19.54
CA LEU A 192 -1.07 -12.58 20.06
C LEU A 192 -1.81 -13.90 19.81
N GLY A 193 -2.49 -14.00 18.67
CA GLY A 193 -3.27 -15.16 18.28
C GLY A 193 -4.73 -15.14 18.75
N GLY A 194 -5.21 -14.03 19.31
CA GLY A 194 -6.58 -13.89 19.83
C GLY A 194 -7.62 -13.48 18.78
N LEU A 195 -7.36 -13.65 17.49
CA LEU A 195 -8.36 -13.48 16.44
C LEU A 195 -9.16 -14.78 16.34
N GLU A 196 -10.40 -14.76 16.86
CA GLU A 196 -11.36 -15.86 16.76
C GLU A 196 -12.34 -15.67 15.59
#